data_fb7bd93e14ed15ed4c333ebbaf258c9e
#
_entry.id   fb7bd93e14ed15ed4c333ebbaf258c9e
#
_cell.length_a   1.000
_cell.length_b   1.000
_cell.length_c   1.000
_cell.angle_alpha   90.00
_cell.angle_beta   90.00
_cell.angle_gamma   90.00
#
_symmetry.space_group_name_H-M   'P 1'
#
loop_
_entity.id
_entity.type
_entity.pdbx_description
1 polymer ?
#
loop_
_entity_poly.entity_id
_entity_poly.type
_entity_poly.pdbx_seq_one_letter_code
_entity_poly.pdbx_strand_id
1 'polypeptide(L)'
;VAGTGAVAEQSVTEVAAPRVREERAEVITKDDFVGEIEGEGVLEIMPDGYGFLRSADYNYLNSPDDIYVSPSQIKLFGLKPGDTVSGSIRPPKEGEKYFPLTKVAEINGLDPEFIRDRVQFEFMTPLFPSEKFCLTGKGHNSLSNRVIDLFSPIGKGQRGLIVAQPKTGKTMLMQSLIN
;
A
#
# COMPACT_ATOMS: atom_id res chain seq x y z
N VAL A 1 51.81 -92.88 -7.85
CA VAL A 1 50.53 -92.53 -7.20
C VAL A 1 50.59 -91.13 -6.70
N ALA A 2 49.88 -90.30 -7.38
CA ALA A 2 49.22 -89.02 -7.06
C ALA A 2 49.62 -88.24 -5.79
N GLY A 3 49.98 -87.00 -5.98
CA GLY A 3 50.13 -85.99 -4.95
C GLY A 3 49.86 -84.64 -5.52
N THR A 4 48.70 -84.13 -5.33
CA THR A 4 48.14 -82.90 -5.84
C THR A 4 48.64 -81.72 -4.99
N GLY A 5 49.35 -80.78 -5.59
CA GLY A 5 49.71 -79.52 -4.94
C GLY A 5 48.62 -78.45 -5.15
N ALA A 6 48.08 -77.95 -4.12
CA ALA A 6 47.13 -76.82 -4.15
C ALA A 6 47.95 -75.50 -4.17
N VAL A 7 47.74 -74.70 -5.15
CA VAL A 7 48.23 -73.31 -5.26
C VAL A 7 47.23 -72.41 -4.60
N ALA A 8 47.64 -71.65 -3.60
CA ALA A 8 46.82 -70.64 -2.93
C ALA A 8 46.77 -69.38 -3.78
N GLU A 9 45.58 -68.99 -4.24
CA GLU A 9 45.30 -67.70 -4.85
C GLU A 9 45.25 -66.62 -3.74
N GLN A 10 46.15 -65.67 -3.87
CA GLN A 10 46.09 -64.44 -3.05
C GLN A 10 45.04 -63.47 -3.66
N SER A 11 43.99 -63.29 -2.93
CA SER A 11 42.99 -62.26 -3.23
C SER A 11 43.55 -60.87 -3.00
N VAL A 12 43.74 -60.14 -4.08
CA VAL A 12 44.08 -58.72 -4.03
C VAL A 12 42.82 -57.96 -3.62
N THR A 13 42.78 -57.43 -2.43
CA THR A 13 41.76 -56.50 -1.96
C THR A 13 41.98 -55.17 -2.64
N GLU A 14 41.14 -54.84 -3.60
CA GLU A 14 41.01 -53.54 -4.25
C GLU A 14 40.43 -52.54 -3.25
N VAL A 15 41.29 -51.62 -2.81
CA VAL A 15 40.93 -50.51 -1.92
C VAL A 15 40.16 -49.49 -2.77
N ALA A 16 38.82 -49.49 -2.64
CA ALA A 16 37.97 -48.52 -3.26
C ALA A 16 38.32 -47.11 -2.76
N ALA A 17 38.77 -46.23 -3.63
CA ALA A 17 38.97 -44.80 -3.37
C ALA A 17 37.65 -44.13 -2.90
N PRO A 18 37.69 -43.22 -1.91
CA PRO A 18 36.51 -42.53 -1.47
C PRO A 18 35.94 -41.68 -2.64
N ARG A 19 34.74 -41.99 -3.06
CA ARG A 19 33.95 -41.14 -3.96
C ARG A 19 33.74 -39.80 -3.26
N VAL A 20 34.45 -38.78 -3.68
CA VAL A 20 34.16 -37.39 -3.36
C VAL A 20 32.73 -37.14 -3.87
N ARG A 21 31.82 -36.99 -2.91
CA ARG A 21 30.47 -36.51 -3.16
C ARG A 21 30.64 -35.08 -3.61
N GLU A 22 30.55 -34.81 -4.90
CA GLU A 22 30.38 -33.47 -5.41
C GLU A 22 29.09 -32.95 -4.78
N GLU A 23 29.23 -32.11 -3.77
CA GLU A 23 28.13 -31.24 -3.30
C GLU A 23 27.74 -30.39 -4.54
N ARG A 24 26.65 -30.81 -5.18
CA ARG A 24 25.98 -29.96 -6.15
C ARG A 24 25.65 -28.68 -5.42
N ALA A 25 26.34 -27.60 -5.73
CA ALA A 25 25.95 -26.27 -5.31
C ALA A 25 24.46 -26.14 -5.73
N GLU A 26 23.58 -26.05 -4.74
CA GLU A 26 22.19 -25.75 -4.99
C GLU A 26 22.16 -24.43 -5.75
N VAL A 27 21.73 -24.51 -7.01
CA VAL A 27 21.53 -23.32 -7.82
C VAL A 27 20.34 -22.61 -7.19
N ILE A 28 20.63 -21.58 -6.40
CA ILE A 28 19.61 -20.72 -5.81
C ILE A 28 18.83 -20.12 -6.98
N THR A 29 17.64 -20.60 -7.19
CA THR A 29 16.72 -20.06 -8.20
C THR A 29 15.97 -18.86 -7.63
N LYS A 30 15.48 -17.96 -8.48
CA LYS A 30 14.69 -16.81 -8.03
C LYS A 30 13.43 -17.22 -7.25
N ASP A 31 12.97 -18.44 -7.40
CA ASP A 31 11.81 -19.00 -6.70
C ASP A 31 12.15 -19.42 -5.26
N ASP A 32 13.42 -19.52 -4.89
CA ASP A 32 13.86 -19.81 -3.50
C ASP A 32 13.76 -18.58 -2.59
N PHE A 33 13.60 -17.38 -3.15
CA PHE A 33 13.31 -16.14 -2.42
C PHE A 33 11.80 -15.93 -2.24
N VAL A 34 11.08 -16.94 -1.80
CA VAL A 34 9.66 -16.82 -1.43
C VAL A 34 9.57 -16.31 0.01
N GLY A 35 10.00 -15.07 0.22
CA GLY A 35 9.68 -14.30 1.42
C GLY A 35 8.38 -13.54 1.17
N GLU A 36 7.46 -13.56 2.12
CA GLU A 36 6.36 -12.59 2.12
C GLU A 36 6.97 -11.22 2.43
N ILE A 37 6.97 -10.34 1.44
CA ILE A 37 7.40 -8.95 1.59
C ILE A 37 6.14 -8.14 1.84
N GLU A 38 6.14 -7.35 2.90
CA GLU A 38 5.06 -6.41 3.15
C GLU A 38 5.30 -5.12 2.35
N GLY A 39 4.25 -4.62 1.73
CA GLY A 39 4.26 -3.37 0.99
C GLY A 39 3.03 -2.52 1.33
N GLU A 40 3.24 -1.22 1.35
CA GLU A 40 2.20 -0.23 1.60
C GLU A 40 2.26 0.87 0.54
N GLY A 41 1.10 1.39 0.15
CA GLY A 41 1.02 2.51 -0.77
C GLY A 41 -0.38 3.04 -0.95
N VAL A 42 -0.49 4.16 -1.64
CA VAL A 42 -1.77 4.79 -1.98
C VAL A 42 -2.22 4.35 -3.37
N LEU A 43 -3.44 3.87 -3.47
CA LEU A 43 -3.99 3.33 -4.70
C LEU A 43 -4.31 4.42 -5.73
N GLU A 44 -3.72 4.32 -6.89
CA GLU A 44 -4.09 5.04 -8.10
C GLU A 44 -4.68 4.05 -9.11
N ILE A 45 -5.90 4.30 -9.57
CA ILE A 45 -6.58 3.43 -10.53
C ILE A 45 -6.41 4.00 -11.94
N MET A 46 -5.93 3.17 -12.86
CA MET A 46 -5.79 3.51 -14.26
C MET A 46 -7.13 3.39 -15.01
N PRO A 47 -7.30 4.10 -16.15
CA PRO A 47 -8.53 4.01 -16.97
C PRO A 47 -8.88 2.58 -17.39
N ASP A 48 -7.89 1.71 -17.54
CA ASP A 48 -8.06 0.31 -17.92
C ASP A 48 -8.57 -0.59 -16.77
N GLY A 49 -8.74 -0.02 -15.56
CA GLY A 49 -9.34 -0.70 -14.41
C GLY A 49 -8.37 -1.46 -13.51
N TYR A 50 -7.08 -1.51 -13.82
CA TYR A 50 -6.03 -1.94 -12.89
C TYR A 50 -5.50 -0.76 -12.08
N GLY A 51 -4.72 -1.02 -11.03
CA GLY A 51 -4.18 0.04 -10.20
C GLY A 51 -2.72 -0.17 -9.82
N PHE A 52 -2.12 0.90 -9.29
CA PHE A 52 -0.82 0.88 -8.66
C PHE A 52 -0.90 1.47 -7.26
N LEU A 53 -0.19 0.86 -6.31
CA LEU A 53 0.06 1.48 -5.02
C LEU A 53 1.31 2.36 -5.15
N ARG A 54 1.12 3.64 -4.95
CA ARG A 54 2.19 4.65 -5.03
C ARG A 54 2.83 4.85 -3.67
N SER A 55 4.16 4.86 -3.63
CA SER A 55 4.92 5.09 -2.41
C SER A 55 4.97 6.57 -2.02
N ALA A 56 4.91 6.82 -0.72
CA ALA A 56 5.14 8.15 -0.14
C ALA A 56 6.57 8.63 -0.37
N ASP A 57 7.56 7.72 -0.44
CA ASP A 57 8.97 8.05 -0.63
C ASP A 57 9.25 8.75 -1.96
N TYR A 58 8.43 8.45 -2.96
CA TYR A 58 8.49 9.09 -4.28
C TYR A 58 7.43 10.19 -4.46
N ASN A 59 6.89 10.73 -3.34
CA ASN A 59 5.82 11.74 -3.38
C ASN A 59 4.60 11.31 -4.21
N TYR A 60 4.27 10.02 -4.18
CA TYR A 60 3.17 9.40 -4.94
C TYR A 60 3.30 9.50 -6.47
N LEU A 61 4.50 9.81 -6.95
CA LEU A 61 4.82 9.80 -8.38
C LEU A 61 5.15 8.38 -8.84
N ASN A 62 5.14 8.19 -10.17
CA ASN A 62 5.49 6.91 -10.79
C ASN A 62 6.92 6.49 -10.43
N SER A 63 7.07 5.30 -9.87
CA SER A 63 8.34 4.78 -9.38
C SER A 63 8.56 3.31 -9.78
N PRO A 64 9.80 2.80 -9.76
CA PRO A 64 10.07 1.39 -9.99
C PRO A 64 9.51 0.48 -8.87
N ASP A 65 9.24 1.04 -7.70
CA ASP A 65 8.74 0.32 -6.52
C ASP A 65 7.20 0.26 -6.47
N ASP A 66 6.54 0.71 -7.54
CA ASP A 66 5.09 0.66 -7.63
C ASP A 66 4.58 -0.78 -7.58
N ILE A 67 3.57 -1.01 -6.75
CA ILE A 67 2.94 -2.31 -6.55
C ILE A 67 1.72 -2.40 -7.44
N TYR A 68 1.68 -3.41 -8.31
CA TYR A 68 0.54 -3.65 -9.19
C TYR A 68 -0.63 -4.29 -8.46
N VAL A 69 -1.82 -3.72 -8.64
CA VAL A 69 -3.10 -4.23 -8.11
C VAL A 69 -4.01 -4.65 -9.25
N SER A 70 -4.46 -5.89 -9.21
CA SER A 70 -5.32 -6.43 -10.27
C SER A 70 -6.73 -5.85 -10.21
N PRO A 71 -7.44 -5.77 -11.35
CA PRO A 71 -8.85 -5.36 -11.38
C PRO A 71 -9.76 -6.23 -10.53
N SER A 72 -9.44 -7.51 -10.39
CA SER A 72 -10.18 -8.46 -9.56
C SER A 72 -10.10 -8.08 -8.08
N GLN A 73 -8.91 -7.70 -7.59
CA GLN A 73 -8.71 -7.26 -6.20
C GLN A 73 -9.42 -5.94 -5.93
N ILE A 74 -9.35 -4.99 -6.86
CA ILE A 74 -10.04 -3.71 -6.75
C ILE A 74 -11.56 -3.92 -6.58
N LYS A 75 -12.14 -4.80 -7.38
CA LYS A 75 -13.57 -5.13 -7.29
C LYS A 75 -13.93 -5.92 -6.04
N LEU A 76 -13.10 -6.90 -5.66
CA LEU A 76 -13.36 -7.78 -4.51
C LEU A 76 -13.42 -7.00 -3.20
N PHE A 77 -12.47 -6.09 -2.99
CA PHE A 77 -12.36 -5.29 -1.76
C PHE A 77 -13.04 -3.92 -1.86
N GLY A 78 -13.63 -3.58 -3.01
CA GLY A 78 -14.26 -2.28 -3.20
C GLY A 78 -13.30 -1.09 -3.07
N LEU A 79 -12.04 -1.27 -3.52
CA LEU A 79 -11.01 -0.26 -3.42
C LEU A 79 -11.34 0.97 -4.27
N LYS A 80 -10.98 2.14 -3.75
CA LYS A 80 -11.18 3.42 -4.42
C LYS A 80 -9.85 4.15 -4.61
N PRO A 81 -9.75 5.06 -5.60
CA PRO A 81 -8.58 5.91 -5.74
C PRO A 81 -8.33 6.69 -4.45
N GLY A 82 -7.06 6.71 -4.02
CA GLY A 82 -6.66 7.38 -2.79
C GLY A 82 -6.73 6.52 -1.52
N ASP A 83 -7.16 5.26 -1.60
CA ASP A 83 -7.08 4.34 -0.46
C ASP A 83 -5.63 3.95 -0.19
N THR A 84 -5.24 3.98 1.07
CA THR A 84 -3.97 3.41 1.53
C THR A 84 -4.17 1.92 1.74
N VAL A 85 -3.41 1.11 1.02
CA VAL A 85 -3.50 -0.36 1.08
C VAL A 85 -2.16 -0.91 1.54
N SER A 86 -2.20 -1.77 2.55
CA SER A 86 -1.07 -2.58 3.01
C SER A 86 -1.32 -4.06 2.76
N GLY A 87 -0.27 -4.79 2.45
CA GLY A 87 -0.41 -6.21 2.18
C GLY A 87 0.87 -6.89 1.75
N SER A 88 0.77 -8.18 1.47
CA SER A 88 1.90 -8.98 1.01
C SER A 88 2.08 -8.85 -0.49
N ILE A 89 3.31 -8.65 -0.91
CA ILE A 89 3.74 -8.57 -2.30
C ILE A 89 4.71 -9.72 -2.62
N ARG A 90 4.83 -10.05 -3.88
CA ARG A 90 5.84 -11.01 -4.35
C ARG A 90 6.80 -10.37 -5.35
N PRO A 91 7.99 -10.91 -5.51
CA PRO A 91 8.88 -10.47 -6.57
C PRO A 91 8.26 -10.73 -7.96
N PRO A 92 8.57 -9.86 -8.96
CA PRO A 92 8.07 -10.03 -10.31
C PRO A 92 8.68 -11.28 -10.95
N LYS A 93 7.86 -12.05 -11.67
CA LYS A 93 8.29 -13.18 -12.48
C LYS A 93 8.90 -12.71 -13.80
N GLU A 94 9.49 -13.65 -14.55
CA GLU A 94 10.00 -13.35 -15.89
C GLU A 94 8.88 -12.80 -16.78
N GLY A 95 9.09 -11.58 -17.30
CA GLY A 95 8.10 -10.85 -18.10
C GLY A 95 7.23 -9.87 -17.33
N GLU A 96 7.19 -9.89 -16.01
CA GLU A 96 6.51 -8.90 -15.19
C GLU A 96 7.45 -7.73 -14.86
N LYS A 97 6.94 -6.51 -14.96
CA LYS A 97 7.72 -5.30 -14.68
C LYS A 97 7.57 -4.80 -13.23
N TYR A 98 6.44 -5.05 -12.61
CA TYR A 98 6.05 -4.52 -11.31
C TYR A 98 5.85 -5.63 -10.29
N PHE A 99 5.97 -5.28 -9.01
CA PHE A 99 5.66 -6.17 -7.89
C PHE A 99 4.15 -6.35 -7.78
N PRO A 100 3.60 -7.55 -7.96
CA PRO A 100 2.15 -7.73 -7.79
C PRO A 100 1.77 -7.90 -6.32
N LEU A 101 0.65 -7.28 -5.93
CA LEU A 101 0.01 -7.49 -4.65
C LEU A 101 -0.61 -8.90 -4.62
N THR A 102 -0.23 -9.72 -3.65
CA THR A 102 -0.76 -11.08 -3.47
C THR A 102 -1.93 -11.11 -2.51
N LYS A 103 -1.82 -10.43 -1.37
CA LYS A 103 -2.81 -10.41 -0.31
C LYS A 103 -2.96 -9.01 0.24
N VAL A 104 -4.18 -8.56 0.42
CA VAL A 104 -4.50 -7.32 1.13
C VAL A 104 -4.61 -7.63 2.62
N ALA A 105 -3.84 -6.94 3.46
CA ALA A 105 -3.88 -7.05 4.90
C ALA A 105 -4.83 -6.00 5.49
N GLU A 106 -4.59 -4.73 5.18
CA GLU A 106 -5.36 -3.61 5.70
C GLU A 106 -5.66 -2.58 4.60
N ILE A 107 -6.76 -1.88 4.77
CA ILE A 107 -7.16 -0.76 3.90
C ILE A 107 -7.46 0.44 4.81
N ASN A 108 -6.70 1.52 4.66
CA ASN A 108 -6.81 2.71 5.52
C ASN A 108 -6.64 2.39 7.02
N GLY A 109 -5.82 1.39 7.37
CA GLY A 109 -5.60 0.92 8.74
C GLY A 109 -6.79 0.16 9.34
N LEU A 110 -7.70 -0.33 8.51
CA LEU A 110 -8.87 -1.11 8.90
C LEU A 110 -8.92 -2.44 8.15
N ASP A 111 -9.61 -3.40 8.72
CA ASP A 111 -9.85 -4.69 8.10
C ASP A 111 -10.65 -4.51 6.78
N PRO A 112 -10.30 -5.22 5.69
CA PRO A 112 -10.98 -5.14 4.41
C PRO A 112 -12.50 -5.37 4.45
N GLU A 113 -13.00 -6.17 5.39
CA GLU A 113 -14.43 -6.41 5.54
C GLU A 113 -15.20 -5.14 5.91
N PHE A 114 -14.66 -4.29 6.80
CA PHE A 114 -15.27 -3.02 7.18
C PHE A 114 -15.30 -2.02 6.03
N ILE A 115 -14.25 -2.02 5.22
CA ILE A 115 -14.10 -1.06 4.12
C ILE A 115 -15.06 -1.36 2.98
N ARG A 116 -15.36 -2.62 2.75
CA ARG A 116 -16.24 -3.06 1.67
C ARG A 116 -17.64 -2.42 1.75
N ASP A 117 -18.18 -2.29 2.95
CA ASP A 117 -19.53 -1.77 3.19
C ASP A 117 -19.54 -0.26 3.48
N ARG A 118 -18.43 0.44 3.30
CA ARG A 118 -18.32 1.88 3.55
C ARG A 118 -19.22 2.71 2.63
N VAL A 119 -19.81 3.75 3.22
CA VAL A 119 -20.47 4.81 2.46
C VAL A 119 -19.41 5.75 1.88
N GLN A 120 -19.42 5.96 0.58
CA GLN A 120 -18.51 6.89 -0.07
C GLN A 120 -18.85 8.33 0.31
N PHE A 121 -17.81 9.20 0.39
CA PHE A 121 -17.96 10.60 0.75
C PHE A 121 -18.97 11.32 -0.15
N GLU A 122 -19.00 11.00 -1.43
CA GLU A 122 -19.93 11.60 -2.41
C GLU A 122 -21.41 11.31 -2.12
N PHE A 123 -21.70 10.21 -1.42
CA PHE A 123 -23.08 9.81 -1.05
C PHE A 123 -23.49 10.24 0.36
N MET A 124 -22.57 10.91 1.09
CA MET A 124 -22.92 11.42 2.42
C MET A 124 -23.76 12.68 2.31
N THR A 125 -24.83 12.71 3.09
CA THR A 125 -25.67 13.89 3.18
C THR A 125 -24.99 14.97 4.00
N PRO A 126 -24.74 16.18 3.47
CA PRO A 126 -24.16 17.27 4.23
C PRO A 126 -25.13 17.75 5.32
N LEU A 127 -24.65 17.80 6.55
CA LEU A 127 -25.38 18.35 7.68
C LEU A 127 -24.92 19.77 7.95
N PHE A 128 -25.81 20.73 7.79
CA PHE A 128 -25.55 22.12 8.15
C PHE A 128 -25.92 22.38 9.62
N PRO A 129 -25.20 23.27 10.32
CA PRO A 129 -25.51 23.60 11.71
C PRO A 129 -26.87 24.30 11.83
N SER A 130 -27.69 23.85 12.79
CA SER A 130 -28.97 24.50 13.13
C SER A 130 -28.77 25.85 13.80
N GLU A 131 -27.71 25.96 14.64
CA GLU A 131 -27.29 27.20 15.29
C GLU A 131 -25.94 27.62 14.75
N LYS A 132 -25.88 28.61 13.86
CA LYS A 132 -24.66 29.13 13.29
C LYS A 132 -24.26 30.47 13.89
N PHE A 133 -22.97 30.78 13.82
CA PHE A 133 -22.47 32.13 14.06
C PHE A 133 -22.83 33.05 12.88
N CYS A 134 -23.23 34.28 13.21
CA CYS A 134 -23.43 35.32 12.22
C CYS A 134 -22.08 36.02 11.96
N LEU A 135 -21.41 35.64 10.88
CA LEU A 135 -20.08 36.17 10.53
C LEU A 135 -20.15 37.50 9.77
N THR A 136 -21.34 37.91 9.37
CA THR A 136 -21.59 39.15 8.60
C THR A 136 -22.40 40.12 9.46
N GLY A 137 -21.76 40.70 10.47
CA GLY A 137 -22.38 41.63 11.40
C GLY A 137 -21.83 43.03 11.28
N LYS A 138 -22.25 43.90 12.22
CA LYS A 138 -21.83 45.31 12.31
C LYS A 138 -20.31 45.42 12.49
N GLY A 139 -19.60 45.93 11.47
CA GLY A 139 -18.16 46.11 11.48
C GLY A 139 -17.30 44.98 10.94
N HIS A 140 -17.86 43.76 10.71
CA HIS A 140 -17.11 42.56 10.28
C HIS A 140 -17.56 42.03 8.92
N ASN A 141 -17.97 42.90 8.02
CA ASN A 141 -18.52 42.53 6.71
C ASN A 141 -17.41 42.41 5.63
N SER A 142 -16.33 41.67 5.93
CA SER A 142 -15.29 41.40 4.95
C SER A 142 -15.79 40.45 3.85
N LEU A 143 -15.22 40.53 2.67
CA LEU A 143 -15.55 39.58 1.58
C LEU A 143 -15.30 38.13 2.00
N SER A 144 -14.20 37.89 2.71
CA SER A 144 -13.82 36.56 3.22
C SER A 144 -14.88 35.99 4.18
N ASN A 145 -15.37 36.79 5.13
CA ASN A 145 -16.40 36.37 6.07
C ASN A 145 -17.72 36.04 5.36
N ARG A 146 -18.09 36.85 4.35
CA ARG A 146 -19.29 36.59 3.53
C ARG A 146 -19.18 35.29 2.76
N VAL A 147 -18.02 34.99 2.18
CA VAL A 147 -17.77 33.73 1.47
C VAL A 147 -17.88 32.53 2.43
N ILE A 148 -17.28 32.64 3.61
CA ILE A 148 -17.37 31.57 4.63
C ILE A 148 -18.82 31.39 5.11
N ASP A 149 -19.52 32.46 5.43
CA ASP A 149 -20.92 32.36 5.91
C ASP A 149 -21.85 31.73 4.86
N LEU A 150 -21.55 31.94 3.57
CA LEU A 150 -22.35 31.38 2.47
C LEU A 150 -22.01 29.92 2.14
N PHE A 151 -20.72 29.58 2.03
CA PHE A 151 -20.30 28.26 1.55
C PHE A 151 -19.90 27.29 2.66
N SER A 152 -19.47 27.77 3.81
CA SER A 152 -18.99 26.98 4.94
C SER A 152 -19.47 27.57 6.26
N PRO A 153 -20.78 27.60 6.52
CA PRO A 153 -21.33 28.20 7.74
C PRO A 153 -20.77 27.49 8.97
N ILE A 154 -20.38 28.27 9.98
CA ILE A 154 -19.76 27.77 11.21
C ILE A 154 -20.82 27.68 12.30
N GLY A 155 -21.05 26.47 12.80
CA GLY A 155 -21.96 26.21 13.91
C GLY A 155 -21.32 26.44 15.28
N LYS A 156 -22.14 26.72 16.27
CA LYS A 156 -21.71 26.84 17.67
C LYS A 156 -21.17 25.48 18.16
N GLY A 157 -19.93 25.46 18.66
CA GLY A 157 -19.24 24.25 19.11
C GLY A 157 -18.62 23.41 18.01
N GLN A 158 -18.69 23.81 16.74
CA GLN A 158 -18.11 23.08 15.61
C GLN A 158 -16.58 23.19 15.63
N ARG A 159 -15.92 22.11 15.19
CA ARG A 159 -14.48 22.11 14.90
C ARG A 159 -14.27 22.44 13.42
N GLY A 160 -13.41 23.41 13.13
CA GLY A 160 -13.04 23.79 11.78
C GLY A 160 -11.54 23.66 11.56
N LEU A 161 -11.16 23.35 10.33
CA LEU A 161 -9.76 23.30 9.91
C LEU A 161 -9.55 24.25 8.73
N ILE A 162 -8.59 25.16 8.87
CA ILE A 162 -8.18 26.08 7.81
C ILE A 162 -6.84 25.63 7.28
N VAL A 163 -6.83 25.10 6.06
CA VAL A 163 -5.63 24.63 5.38
C VAL A 163 -5.26 25.60 4.28
N ALA A 164 -4.03 26.11 4.31
CA ALA A 164 -3.48 26.98 3.29
C ALA A 164 -1.95 27.00 3.39
N GLN A 165 -1.29 27.42 2.32
CA GLN A 165 0.17 27.61 2.30
C GLN A 165 0.64 28.63 3.36
N PRO A 166 1.92 28.61 3.77
CA PRO A 166 2.48 29.63 4.64
C PRO A 166 2.30 31.04 4.07
N LYS A 167 2.08 32.03 4.96
CA LYS A 167 1.96 33.47 4.61
C LYS A 167 0.75 33.85 3.72
N THR A 168 -0.28 33.00 3.61
CA THR A 168 -1.48 33.29 2.81
C THR A 168 -2.58 34.03 3.59
N GLY A 169 -2.34 34.43 4.82
CA GLY A 169 -3.31 35.19 5.62
C GLY A 169 -4.22 34.38 6.52
N LYS A 170 -3.88 33.11 6.84
CA LYS A 170 -4.67 32.26 7.77
C LYS A 170 -4.99 32.93 9.09
N THR A 171 -4.00 33.54 9.73
CA THR A 171 -4.16 34.24 11.01
C THR A 171 -5.09 35.43 10.89
N MET A 172 -4.96 36.22 9.83
CA MET A 172 -5.85 37.37 9.56
C MET A 172 -7.30 36.92 9.39
N LEU A 173 -7.51 35.79 8.69
CA LEU A 173 -8.84 35.20 8.54
C LEU A 173 -9.40 34.78 9.89
N MET A 174 -8.62 34.05 10.71
CA MET A 174 -9.06 33.64 12.07
C MET A 174 -9.39 34.85 12.95
N GLN A 175 -8.57 35.90 12.93
CA GLN A 175 -8.85 37.13 13.68
C GLN A 175 -10.18 37.76 13.22
N SER A 176 -10.42 37.79 11.92
CA SER A 176 -11.68 38.33 11.35
C SER A 176 -12.91 37.51 11.73
N LEU A 177 -12.75 36.20 12.00
CA LEU A 177 -13.83 35.30 12.41
C LEU A 177 -14.14 35.39 13.91
N ILE A 178 -13.15 35.76 14.74
CA ILE A 178 -13.28 35.81 16.21
C ILE A 178 -13.81 37.17 16.69
N ASN A 179 -13.48 38.24 15.98
CA ASN A 179 -13.95 39.58 16.32
C ASN A 179 -15.43 39.79 15.92
#